data_b4d02b3e331f50fcde61289459e9af92
#
_entry.id   b4d02b3e331f50fcde61289459e9af92
#
_cell.length_a   1.000
_cell.length_b   1.000
_cell.length_c   1.000
_cell.angle_alpha   90.00
_cell.angle_beta   90.00
_cell.angle_gamma   90.00
#
_symmetry.space_group_name_H-M   'P 1'
#
loop_
_entity.id
_entity.type
_entity.pdbx_description
1 polymer ?
#
loop_
_entity_poly.entity_id
_entity_poly.type
_entity_poly.pdbx_seq_one_letter_code
_entity_poly.pdbx_strand_id
1 'polypeptide(L)'
;MFMEINFFEMLLRTTGSFFAILILARIIGKKQLSQLTFFHYVTGITVGSIAAEIAAQAETPFFDGLIALIWWCVLTIIITLLTLKNKRLRILFDGKPTVLVNNGVIFPSALKKERIHIDELMMMLREKDIYSLDEVLHVTLETNGEIGVMKKPTSRNVTKQDMQIKPSEVSFFPIEVVSDGKIIYENLHEADLDEQWLMRKLRKKNIENVEDVYFAQLLENGSIFISKRIN
;
A
#
# COMPACT_ATOMS: atom_id res chain seq x y z
N MET A 1 -19.42 17.49 37.99
CA MET A 1 -18.95 18.79 37.50
C MET A 1 -18.14 18.43 36.25
N PHE A 2 -18.76 18.56 35.07
CA PHE A 2 -18.05 18.27 33.81
C PHE A 2 -17.00 19.35 33.62
N MET A 3 -15.72 18.97 33.51
CA MET A 3 -14.66 19.89 33.09
C MET A 3 -14.91 20.22 31.62
N GLU A 4 -15.38 21.43 31.32
CA GLU A 4 -15.51 21.91 29.96
C GLU A 4 -14.12 22.30 29.45
N ILE A 5 -13.72 21.70 28.34
CA ILE A 5 -12.48 22.08 27.65
C ILE A 5 -12.69 23.49 27.08
N ASN A 6 -11.76 24.40 27.34
CA ASN A 6 -11.73 25.70 26.69
C ASN A 6 -11.48 25.52 25.17
N PHE A 7 -12.13 26.34 24.35
CA PHE A 7 -12.01 26.30 22.91
C PHE A 7 -10.54 26.29 22.42
N PHE A 8 -9.68 27.09 23.00
CA PHE A 8 -8.25 27.12 22.66
C PHE A 8 -7.53 25.82 23.08
N GLU A 9 -7.86 25.28 24.21
CA GLU A 9 -7.31 24.01 24.67
C GLU A 9 -7.71 22.87 23.74
N MET A 10 -8.97 22.83 23.31
CA MET A 10 -9.46 21.85 22.34
C MET A 10 -8.70 21.93 21.01
N LEU A 11 -8.46 23.14 20.50
CA LEU A 11 -7.68 23.33 19.27
C LEU A 11 -6.23 22.83 19.45
N LEU A 12 -5.58 23.16 20.57
CA LEU A 12 -4.21 22.71 20.84
C LEU A 12 -4.13 21.19 20.99
N ARG A 13 -5.06 20.55 21.73
CA ARG A 13 -5.13 19.10 21.88
C ARG A 13 -5.36 18.40 20.54
N THR A 14 -6.31 18.88 19.74
CA THR A 14 -6.60 18.34 18.42
C THR A 14 -5.39 18.46 17.48
N THR A 15 -4.74 19.62 17.46
CA THR A 15 -3.55 19.85 16.64
C THR A 15 -2.39 18.95 17.08
N GLY A 16 -2.17 18.85 18.40
CA GLY A 16 -1.14 17.94 18.94
C GLY A 16 -1.40 16.48 18.60
N SER A 17 -2.63 15.98 18.77
CA SER A 17 -3.02 14.63 18.42
C SER A 17 -2.86 14.35 16.92
N PHE A 18 -3.23 15.32 16.06
CA PHE A 18 -3.07 15.21 14.61
C PHE A 18 -1.61 15.00 14.20
N PHE A 19 -0.70 15.85 14.70
CA PHE A 19 0.73 15.68 14.39
C PHE A 19 1.32 14.43 15.02
N ALA A 20 0.91 14.07 16.24
CA ALA A 20 1.34 12.83 16.89
C ALA A 20 0.98 11.61 16.04
N ILE A 21 -0.27 11.51 15.56
CA ILE A 21 -0.68 10.40 14.68
C ILE A 21 0.14 10.37 13.39
N LEU A 22 0.33 11.51 12.72
CA LEU A 22 1.09 11.56 11.46
C LEU A 22 2.51 11.06 11.64
N ILE A 23 3.19 11.51 12.71
CA ILE A 23 4.56 11.09 13.01
C ILE A 23 4.60 9.59 13.34
N LEU A 24 3.72 9.13 14.23
CA LEU A 24 3.67 7.73 14.65
C LEU A 24 3.31 6.80 13.51
N ALA A 25 2.32 7.14 12.68
CA ALA A 25 1.95 6.37 11.48
C ALA A 25 3.13 6.25 10.50
N ARG A 26 3.93 7.31 10.34
CA ARG A 26 5.13 7.27 9.50
C ARG A 26 6.23 6.37 10.08
N ILE A 27 6.38 6.33 11.40
CA ILE A 27 7.36 5.47 12.11
C ILE A 27 6.93 4.00 12.01
N ILE A 28 5.65 3.69 12.18
CA ILE A 28 5.12 2.31 12.08
C ILE A 28 5.29 1.77 10.65
N GLY A 29 5.22 2.64 9.64
CA GLY A 29 5.60 2.32 8.25
C GLY A 29 4.42 2.10 7.31
N LYS A 30 4.74 2.06 6.00
CA LYS A 30 3.76 2.03 4.88
C LYS A 30 2.91 0.75 4.82
N LYS A 31 3.32 -0.32 5.51
CA LYS A 31 2.60 -1.61 5.49
C LYS A 31 1.19 -1.51 6.07
N GLN A 32 0.93 -0.51 6.91
CA GLN A 32 -0.41 -0.28 7.48
C GLN A 32 -1.41 0.35 6.50
N LEU A 33 -0.97 0.86 5.37
CA LEU A 33 -1.83 1.51 4.38
C LEU A 33 -2.33 0.56 3.28
N SER A 34 -1.70 -0.60 3.13
CA SER A 34 -2.01 -1.57 2.08
C SER A 34 -1.93 -2.98 2.64
N GLN A 35 -2.90 -3.84 2.29
CA GLN A 35 -2.95 -5.25 2.70
C GLN A 35 -2.94 -5.46 4.22
N LEU A 36 -3.87 -4.77 4.90
CA LEU A 36 -4.04 -4.83 6.35
C LEU A 36 -4.39 -6.24 6.82
N THR A 37 -3.50 -6.89 7.58
CA THR A 37 -3.89 -8.06 8.36
C THR A 37 -4.79 -7.65 9.52
N PHE A 38 -5.47 -8.62 10.15
CA PHE A 38 -6.31 -8.38 11.32
C PHE A 38 -5.57 -7.57 12.41
N PHE A 39 -4.31 -7.90 12.67
CA PHE A 39 -3.48 -7.18 13.64
C PHE A 39 -3.33 -5.68 13.30
N HIS A 40 -3.04 -5.37 12.04
CA HIS A 40 -2.87 -3.98 11.60
C HIS A 40 -4.20 -3.20 11.63
N TYR A 41 -5.31 -3.86 11.28
CA TYR A 41 -6.64 -3.27 11.35
C TYR A 41 -7.01 -2.87 12.79
N VAL A 42 -6.86 -3.80 13.75
CA VAL A 42 -7.10 -3.52 15.17
C VAL A 42 -6.20 -2.40 15.68
N THR A 43 -4.91 -2.43 15.31
CA THR A 43 -3.95 -1.39 15.70
C THR A 43 -4.36 -0.01 15.18
N GLY A 44 -4.76 0.09 13.91
CA GLY A 44 -5.18 1.35 13.31
C GLY A 44 -6.41 1.96 13.99
N ILE A 45 -7.43 1.13 14.27
CA ILE A 45 -8.63 1.57 15.00
C ILE A 45 -8.27 2.06 16.41
N THR A 46 -7.44 1.30 17.13
CA THR A 46 -7.09 1.65 18.52
C THR A 46 -6.27 2.93 18.58
N VAL A 47 -5.29 3.10 17.68
CA VAL A 47 -4.50 4.35 17.57
C VAL A 47 -5.41 5.55 17.29
N GLY A 48 -6.36 5.40 16.36
CA GLY A 48 -7.34 6.44 16.04
C GLY A 48 -8.26 6.77 17.23
N SER A 49 -8.70 5.76 17.97
CA SER A 49 -9.56 5.94 19.14
C SER A 49 -8.85 6.65 20.30
N ILE A 50 -7.61 6.24 20.62
CA ILE A 50 -6.80 6.91 21.66
C ILE A 50 -6.57 8.38 21.30
N ALA A 51 -6.26 8.67 20.04
CA ALA A 51 -6.03 10.05 19.61
C ALA A 51 -7.30 10.91 19.61
N ALA A 52 -8.44 10.33 19.27
CA ALA A 52 -9.74 11.01 19.37
C ALA A 52 -10.09 11.33 20.85
N GLU A 53 -9.79 10.42 21.76
CA GLU A 53 -9.96 10.61 23.19
C GLU A 53 -9.08 11.75 23.72
N ILE A 54 -7.80 11.79 23.34
CA ILE A 54 -6.88 12.88 23.70
C ILE A 54 -7.40 14.24 23.19
N ALA A 55 -7.96 14.28 21.99
CA ALA A 55 -8.44 15.50 21.36
C ALA A 55 -9.75 16.02 22.00
N ALA A 56 -10.68 15.12 22.34
CA ALA A 56 -12.06 15.48 22.66
C ALA A 56 -12.43 15.38 24.14
N GLN A 57 -11.69 14.61 24.96
CA GLN A 57 -12.05 14.38 26.36
C GLN A 57 -11.24 15.22 27.34
N ALA A 58 -11.95 16.04 28.14
CA ALA A 58 -11.33 16.86 29.19
C ALA A 58 -10.76 16.02 30.34
N GLU A 59 -11.38 14.88 30.62
CA GLU A 59 -11.00 14.02 31.75
C GLU A 59 -9.67 13.31 31.53
N THR A 60 -9.25 13.10 30.28
CA THR A 60 -7.96 12.50 29.94
C THR A 60 -6.89 13.60 29.85
N PRO A 61 -5.89 13.62 30.76
CA PRO A 61 -4.77 14.54 30.64
C PRO A 61 -4.03 14.34 29.29
N PHE A 62 -3.74 15.43 28.59
CA PHE A 62 -3.13 15.36 27.25
C PHE A 62 -1.86 14.52 27.21
N PHE A 63 -0.96 14.71 28.18
CA PHE A 63 0.31 13.98 28.24
C PHE A 63 0.14 12.50 28.55
N ASP A 64 -0.82 12.12 29.39
CA ASP A 64 -1.10 10.72 29.74
C ASP A 64 -1.64 9.98 28.50
N GLY A 65 -2.56 10.59 27.78
CA GLY A 65 -3.06 10.07 26.51
C GLY A 65 -1.96 9.96 25.45
N LEU A 66 -1.08 10.95 25.36
CA LEU A 66 0.05 10.92 24.42
C LEU A 66 1.04 9.78 24.76
N ILE A 67 1.33 9.55 26.03
CA ILE A 67 2.15 8.44 26.51
C ILE A 67 1.50 7.10 26.14
N ALA A 68 0.19 6.95 26.37
CA ALA A 68 -0.56 5.76 26.00
C ALA A 68 -0.50 5.49 24.49
N LEU A 69 -0.67 6.53 23.67
CA LEU A 69 -0.57 6.45 22.21
C LEU A 69 0.83 6.01 21.74
N ILE A 70 1.87 6.63 22.28
CA ILE A 70 3.28 6.27 21.98
C ILE A 70 3.54 4.83 22.39
N TRP A 71 3.11 4.43 23.60
CA TRP A 71 3.34 3.08 24.10
C TRP A 71 2.65 2.02 23.23
N TRP A 72 1.41 2.27 22.78
CA TRP A 72 0.72 1.40 21.84
C TRP A 72 1.50 1.23 20.53
N CYS A 73 2.02 2.33 19.98
CA CYS A 73 2.86 2.29 18.78
C CYS A 73 4.16 1.51 18.99
N VAL A 74 4.82 1.67 20.15
CA VAL A 74 6.02 0.90 20.51
C VAL A 74 5.72 -0.59 20.59
N LEU A 75 4.61 -0.99 21.23
CA LEU A 75 4.18 -2.39 21.26
C LEU A 75 3.91 -2.94 19.87
N THR A 76 3.26 -2.17 19.01
CA THR A 76 3.01 -2.54 17.61
C THR A 76 4.31 -2.79 16.85
N ILE A 77 5.31 -1.92 17.00
CA ILE A 77 6.62 -2.07 16.38
C ILE A 77 7.33 -3.31 16.93
N ILE A 78 7.34 -3.52 18.23
CA ILE A 78 7.94 -4.69 18.87
C ILE A 78 7.32 -5.98 18.30
N ILE A 79 5.98 -6.09 18.26
CA ILE A 79 5.29 -7.26 17.71
C ILE A 79 5.66 -7.44 16.24
N THR A 80 5.66 -6.38 15.45
CA THR A 80 6.06 -6.43 14.04
C THR A 80 7.48 -6.96 13.87
N LEU A 81 8.44 -6.49 14.66
CA LEU A 81 9.83 -6.97 14.61
C LEU A 81 9.96 -8.43 15.04
N LEU A 82 9.19 -8.85 16.06
CA LEU A 82 9.16 -10.25 16.50
C LEU A 82 8.56 -11.17 15.43
N THR A 83 7.51 -10.76 14.75
CA THR A 83 6.88 -11.54 13.65
C THR A 83 7.80 -11.68 12.43
N LEU A 84 8.71 -10.73 12.17
CA LEU A 84 9.74 -10.87 11.13
C LEU A 84 10.66 -12.04 11.41
N LYS A 85 11.07 -12.24 12.66
CA LYS A 85 12.06 -13.25 13.05
C LYS A 85 11.44 -14.61 13.39
N ASN A 86 10.17 -14.66 13.77
CA ASN A 86 9.55 -15.87 14.29
C ASN A 86 8.25 -16.21 13.54
N LYS A 87 8.28 -17.32 12.75
CA LYS A 87 7.12 -17.80 11.99
C LYS A 87 5.93 -18.15 12.88
N ARG A 88 6.12 -18.67 14.10
CA ARG A 88 5.03 -19.03 15.02
C ARG A 88 4.29 -17.78 15.50
N LEU A 89 5.04 -16.73 15.86
CA LEU A 89 4.46 -15.45 16.26
C LEU A 89 3.73 -14.80 15.08
N ARG A 90 4.28 -14.87 13.87
CA ARG A 90 3.60 -14.36 12.67
C ARG A 90 2.26 -15.05 12.43
N ILE A 91 2.20 -16.39 12.56
CA ILE A 91 0.94 -17.12 12.42
C ILE A 91 -0.05 -16.75 13.54
N LEU A 92 0.44 -16.45 14.74
CA LEU A 92 -0.40 -16.07 15.88
C LEU A 92 -1.05 -14.68 15.67
N PHE A 93 -0.28 -13.69 15.20
CA PHE A 93 -0.74 -12.31 15.07
C PHE A 93 -1.35 -12.00 13.69
N ASP A 94 -0.72 -12.45 12.62
CA ASP A 94 -1.15 -12.15 11.25
C ASP A 94 -2.05 -13.24 10.65
N GLY A 95 -2.07 -14.45 11.28
CA GLY A 95 -2.75 -15.60 10.70
C GLY A 95 -1.89 -16.33 9.65
N LYS A 96 -2.53 -17.23 8.92
CA LYS A 96 -1.95 -17.95 7.77
C LYS A 96 -2.96 -18.05 6.65
N PRO A 97 -2.53 -18.05 5.39
CA PRO A 97 -3.41 -18.28 4.26
C PRO A 97 -4.10 -19.64 4.36
N THR A 98 -5.35 -19.72 3.90
CA THR A 98 -6.15 -20.95 3.90
C THR A 98 -6.58 -21.30 2.48
N VAL A 99 -6.29 -22.52 2.03
CA VAL A 99 -6.68 -23.01 0.69
C VAL A 99 -8.16 -23.36 0.71
N LEU A 100 -8.95 -22.67 -0.14
CA LEU A 100 -10.40 -22.86 -0.29
C LEU A 100 -10.73 -23.78 -1.46
N VAL A 101 -9.94 -23.71 -2.55
CA VAL A 101 -10.07 -24.55 -3.75
C VAL A 101 -8.72 -25.11 -4.10
N ASN A 102 -8.65 -26.40 -4.41
CA ASN A 102 -7.42 -27.07 -4.85
C ASN A 102 -7.73 -28.02 -6.01
N ASN A 103 -6.98 -27.89 -7.12
CA ASN A 103 -7.20 -28.61 -8.37
C ASN A 103 -8.66 -28.52 -8.86
N GLY A 104 -9.30 -27.35 -8.74
CA GLY A 104 -10.69 -27.13 -9.13
C GLY A 104 -11.73 -27.73 -8.16
N VAL A 105 -11.30 -28.34 -7.04
CA VAL A 105 -12.18 -28.90 -6.02
C VAL A 105 -12.29 -27.97 -4.84
N ILE A 106 -13.51 -27.59 -4.50
CA ILE A 106 -13.80 -26.75 -3.32
C ILE A 106 -13.64 -27.61 -2.05
N PHE A 107 -13.07 -27.00 -0.99
CA PHE A 107 -12.99 -27.61 0.33
C PHE A 107 -14.05 -27.04 1.28
N PRO A 108 -15.22 -27.71 1.45
CA PRO A 108 -16.30 -27.23 2.31
C PRO A 108 -15.86 -27.06 3.78
N SER A 109 -14.95 -27.91 4.24
CA SER A 109 -14.39 -27.81 5.60
C SER A 109 -13.55 -26.55 5.80
N ALA A 110 -12.80 -26.11 4.78
CA ALA A 110 -12.03 -24.88 4.81
C ALA A 110 -12.96 -23.66 4.79
N LEU A 111 -13.96 -23.63 3.92
CA LEU A 111 -14.98 -22.60 3.88
C LEU A 111 -15.69 -22.45 5.23
N LYS A 112 -16.14 -23.56 5.81
CA LYS A 112 -16.80 -23.56 7.13
C LYS A 112 -15.88 -23.02 8.23
N LYS A 113 -14.61 -23.38 8.21
CA LYS A 113 -13.61 -22.92 9.19
C LYS A 113 -13.43 -21.40 9.12
N GLU A 114 -13.33 -20.85 7.92
CA GLU A 114 -13.18 -19.41 7.69
C GLU A 114 -14.52 -18.65 7.70
N ARG A 115 -15.66 -19.37 7.92
CA ARG A 115 -17.03 -18.83 7.96
C ARG A 115 -17.47 -18.17 6.66
N ILE A 116 -16.98 -18.68 5.55
CA ILE A 116 -17.32 -18.23 4.19
C ILE A 116 -18.35 -19.21 3.62
N HIS A 117 -19.46 -18.72 3.09
CA HIS A 117 -20.39 -19.54 2.33
C HIS A 117 -20.06 -19.51 0.83
N ILE A 118 -20.64 -20.43 0.07
CA ILE A 118 -20.31 -20.59 -1.36
C ILE A 118 -20.62 -19.33 -2.18
N ASP A 119 -21.72 -18.64 -1.86
CA ASP A 119 -22.11 -17.41 -2.58
C ASP A 119 -21.09 -16.28 -2.35
N GLU A 120 -20.50 -16.22 -1.17
CA GLU A 120 -19.43 -15.28 -0.85
C GLU A 120 -18.15 -15.60 -1.60
N LEU A 121 -17.74 -16.89 -1.67
CA LEU A 121 -16.63 -17.30 -2.51
C LEU A 121 -16.86 -16.92 -3.98
N MET A 122 -18.09 -17.13 -4.49
CA MET A 122 -18.44 -16.75 -5.86
C MET A 122 -18.43 -15.23 -6.06
N MET A 123 -18.82 -14.46 -5.06
CA MET A 123 -18.71 -13.00 -5.09
C MET A 123 -17.24 -12.54 -5.17
N MET A 124 -16.38 -13.08 -4.29
CA MET A 124 -14.94 -12.77 -4.29
C MET A 124 -14.25 -13.15 -5.61
N LEU A 125 -14.67 -14.25 -6.25
CA LEU A 125 -14.17 -14.63 -7.57
C LEU A 125 -14.60 -13.63 -8.66
N ARG A 126 -15.83 -13.15 -8.64
CA ARG A 126 -16.31 -12.13 -9.59
C ARG A 126 -15.57 -10.80 -9.44
N GLU A 127 -15.17 -10.43 -8.23
CA GLU A 127 -14.30 -9.25 -8.00
C GLU A 127 -12.92 -9.38 -8.66
N LYS A 128 -12.50 -10.61 -8.98
CA LYS A 128 -11.26 -10.92 -9.72
C LYS A 128 -11.53 -11.26 -11.21
N ASP A 129 -12.69 -10.86 -11.74
CA ASP A 129 -13.12 -11.13 -13.12
C ASP A 129 -13.21 -12.63 -13.47
N ILE A 130 -13.58 -13.46 -12.48
CA ILE A 130 -13.75 -14.90 -12.66
C ILE A 130 -15.21 -15.26 -12.38
N TYR A 131 -15.94 -15.63 -13.42
CA TYR A 131 -17.37 -15.94 -13.36
C TYR A 131 -17.68 -17.43 -13.31
N SER A 132 -16.71 -18.28 -13.66
CA SER A 132 -16.87 -19.73 -13.63
C SER A 132 -15.78 -20.39 -12.79
N LEU A 133 -16.20 -21.26 -11.88
CA LEU A 133 -15.29 -22.14 -11.13
C LEU A 133 -14.51 -23.08 -12.04
N ASP A 134 -15.01 -23.35 -13.26
CA ASP A 134 -14.31 -24.19 -14.22
C ASP A 134 -12.98 -23.57 -14.71
N GLU A 135 -12.81 -22.25 -14.60
CA GLU A 135 -11.57 -21.57 -14.91
C GLU A 135 -10.52 -21.71 -13.79
N VAL A 136 -10.93 -22.11 -12.59
CA VAL A 136 -10.11 -22.02 -11.36
C VAL A 136 -9.35 -23.31 -11.12
N LEU A 137 -8.07 -23.20 -10.83
CA LEU A 137 -7.22 -24.30 -10.37
C LEU A 137 -7.07 -24.27 -8.84
N HIS A 138 -6.65 -23.13 -8.29
CA HIS A 138 -6.49 -22.92 -6.85
C HIS A 138 -7.07 -21.59 -6.40
N VAL A 139 -7.65 -21.60 -5.20
CA VAL A 139 -8.03 -20.36 -4.48
C VAL A 139 -7.48 -20.43 -3.06
N THR A 140 -6.81 -19.38 -2.66
CA THR A 140 -6.29 -19.21 -1.31
C THR A 140 -6.90 -17.95 -0.70
N LEU A 141 -7.49 -18.06 0.49
CA LEU A 141 -7.86 -16.91 1.31
C LEU A 141 -6.59 -16.39 1.99
N GLU A 142 -6.24 -15.15 1.72
CA GLU A 142 -5.07 -14.49 2.29
C GLU A 142 -5.37 -13.92 3.68
N THR A 143 -4.34 -13.55 4.42
CA THR A 143 -4.46 -13.04 5.80
C THR A 143 -5.10 -11.66 5.90
N ASN A 144 -5.23 -10.96 4.78
CA ASN A 144 -5.94 -9.68 4.67
C ASN A 144 -7.43 -9.83 4.31
N GLY A 145 -7.91 -11.08 4.16
CA GLY A 145 -9.29 -11.37 3.79
C GLY A 145 -9.56 -11.39 2.28
N GLU A 146 -8.59 -11.08 1.43
CA GLU A 146 -8.72 -11.21 -0.01
C GLU A 146 -8.44 -12.64 -0.49
N ILE A 147 -8.84 -12.96 -1.72
CA ILE A 147 -8.48 -14.24 -2.34
C ILE A 147 -7.37 -14.07 -3.37
N GLY A 148 -6.39 -14.98 -3.31
CA GLY A 148 -5.45 -15.25 -4.38
C GLY A 148 -5.98 -16.35 -5.27
N VAL A 149 -6.02 -16.16 -6.60
CA VAL A 149 -6.58 -17.13 -7.54
C VAL A 149 -5.53 -17.53 -8.57
N MET A 150 -5.38 -18.83 -8.74
CA MET A 150 -4.64 -19.43 -9.85
C MET A 150 -5.62 -20.04 -10.84
N LYS A 151 -5.66 -19.52 -12.08
CA LYS A 151 -6.46 -20.08 -13.16
C LYS A 151 -5.85 -21.36 -13.72
N LYS A 152 -6.69 -22.24 -14.26
CA LYS A 152 -6.25 -23.41 -15.04
C LYS A 152 -5.40 -22.96 -16.24
N PRO A 153 -4.42 -23.74 -16.69
CA PRO A 153 -3.58 -23.35 -17.84
C PRO A 153 -4.38 -22.97 -19.09
N THR A 154 -5.51 -23.62 -19.33
CA THR A 154 -6.42 -23.34 -20.45
C THR A 154 -7.18 -22.02 -20.36
N SER A 155 -7.24 -21.43 -19.16
CA SER A 155 -7.98 -20.18 -18.88
C SER A 155 -7.05 -19.02 -18.53
N ARG A 156 -5.73 -19.21 -18.65
CA ARG A 156 -4.75 -18.15 -18.43
C ARG A 156 -4.62 -17.25 -19.65
N ASN A 157 -4.24 -16.02 -19.42
CA ASN A 157 -3.89 -15.11 -20.50
C ASN A 157 -2.67 -15.64 -21.26
N VAL A 158 -2.71 -15.54 -22.57
CA VAL A 158 -1.56 -15.89 -23.43
C VAL A 158 -0.43 -14.89 -23.18
N THR A 159 0.78 -15.40 -22.97
CA THR A 159 1.97 -14.59 -22.76
C THR A 159 2.73 -14.37 -24.07
N LYS A 160 3.63 -13.38 -24.10
CA LYS A 160 4.55 -13.19 -25.24
C LYS A 160 5.39 -14.45 -25.49
N GLN A 161 5.74 -15.18 -24.44
CA GLN A 161 6.49 -16.44 -24.53
C GLN A 161 5.66 -17.54 -25.22
N ASP A 162 4.38 -17.67 -24.87
CA ASP A 162 3.47 -18.64 -25.50
C ASP A 162 3.30 -18.35 -26.98
N MET A 163 3.34 -17.08 -27.37
CA MET A 163 3.28 -16.60 -28.76
C MET A 163 4.65 -16.59 -29.45
N GLN A 164 5.73 -16.99 -28.79
CA GLN A 164 7.12 -16.93 -29.29
C GLN A 164 7.56 -15.54 -29.73
N ILE A 165 6.95 -14.49 -29.16
CA ILE A 165 7.31 -13.11 -29.42
C ILE A 165 8.53 -12.76 -28.54
N LYS A 166 9.63 -12.33 -29.17
CA LYS A 166 10.79 -11.84 -28.41
C LYS A 166 10.38 -10.60 -27.61
N PRO A 167 10.58 -10.59 -26.26
CA PRO A 167 10.35 -9.39 -25.48
C PRO A 167 11.30 -8.28 -25.91
N SER A 168 10.83 -7.03 -25.90
CA SER A 168 11.71 -5.88 -26.02
C SER A 168 12.61 -5.81 -24.78
N GLU A 169 13.87 -5.45 -24.97
CA GLU A 169 14.75 -5.18 -23.84
C GLU A 169 14.23 -3.97 -23.06
N VAL A 170 14.09 -4.14 -21.75
CA VAL A 170 13.79 -3.05 -20.82
C VAL A 170 15.13 -2.51 -20.35
N SER A 171 15.47 -1.30 -20.79
CA SER A 171 16.75 -0.67 -20.45
C SER A 171 16.67 0.13 -19.17
N PHE A 172 15.49 0.68 -18.84
CA PHE A 172 15.28 1.54 -17.69
C PHE A 172 13.98 1.20 -16.98
N PHE A 173 13.97 1.45 -15.67
CA PHE A 173 12.71 1.54 -14.92
C PHE A 173 12.09 2.93 -15.20
N PRO A 174 10.78 3.03 -15.50
CA PRO A 174 10.15 4.33 -15.73
C PRO A 174 10.20 5.19 -14.46
N ILE A 175 10.94 6.31 -14.51
CA ILE A 175 11.09 7.24 -13.38
C ILE A 175 10.86 8.67 -13.82
N GLU A 176 10.35 9.47 -12.89
CA GLU A 176 10.19 10.92 -13.09
C GLU A 176 11.54 11.60 -13.07
N VAL A 177 11.80 12.46 -14.05
CA VAL A 177 13.04 13.24 -14.14
C VAL A 177 12.81 14.75 -14.04
N VAL A 178 11.56 15.20 -14.27
CA VAL A 178 11.11 16.57 -14.01
C VAL A 178 9.71 16.53 -13.40
N SER A 179 9.50 17.29 -12.33
CA SER A 179 8.19 17.52 -11.71
C SER A 179 8.04 19.02 -11.40
N ASP A 180 6.90 19.61 -11.80
CA ASP A 180 6.58 21.03 -11.60
C ASP A 180 7.68 22.02 -12.02
N GLY A 181 8.38 21.76 -13.13
CA GLY A 181 9.45 22.61 -13.64
C GLY A 181 10.78 22.46 -12.91
N LYS A 182 10.92 21.41 -12.06
CA LYS A 182 12.15 21.16 -11.31
C LYS A 182 12.73 19.81 -11.67
N ILE A 183 14.04 19.78 -11.86
CA ILE A 183 14.77 18.51 -12.12
C ILE A 183 14.83 17.70 -10.84
N ILE A 184 14.55 16.39 -10.95
CA ILE A 184 14.73 15.42 -9.88
C ILE A 184 16.09 14.76 -10.07
N TYR A 185 17.13 15.39 -9.52
CA TYR A 185 18.52 14.95 -9.69
C TYR A 185 18.79 13.55 -9.14
N GLU A 186 18.12 13.16 -8.06
CA GLU A 186 18.23 11.84 -7.47
C GLU A 186 17.85 10.75 -8.46
N ASN A 187 16.73 10.93 -9.17
CA ASN A 187 16.23 10.00 -10.16
C ASN A 187 17.10 9.94 -11.43
N LEU A 188 17.66 11.08 -11.86
CA LEU A 188 18.63 11.10 -12.95
C LEU A 188 19.88 10.30 -12.60
N HIS A 189 20.39 10.50 -11.38
CA HIS A 189 21.59 9.79 -10.90
C HIS A 189 21.31 8.28 -10.76
N GLU A 190 20.13 7.89 -10.29
CA GLU A 190 19.72 6.46 -10.18
C GLU A 190 19.69 5.78 -11.56
N ALA A 191 19.40 6.53 -12.63
CA ALA A 191 19.41 6.05 -14.01
C ALA A 191 20.77 6.19 -14.71
N ASP A 192 21.84 6.58 -13.99
CA ASP A 192 23.15 6.90 -14.56
C ASP A 192 23.08 7.99 -15.67
N LEU A 193 22.18 8.96 -15.52
CA LEU A 193 21.95 10.07 -16.42
C LEU A 193 22.28 11.41 -15.74
N ASP A 194 22.60 12.42 -16.56
CA ASP A 194 22.93 13.76 -16.11
C ASP A 194 21.94 14.83 -16.62
N GLU A 195 22.03 16.01 -16.05
CA GLU A 195 21.26 17.17 -16.50
C GLU A 195 21.52 17.49 -17.98
N GLN A 196 22.73 17.29 -18.48
CA GLN A 196 23.06 17.55 -19.88
C GLN A 196 22.29 16.60 -20.81
N TRP A 197 22.12 15.33 -20.40
CA TRP A 197 21.30 14.38 -21.12
C TRP A 197 19.84 14.85 -21.16
N LEU A 198 19.29 15.27 -20.03
CA LEU A 198 17.93 15.78 -19.95
C LEU A 198 17.74 17.00 -20.86
N MET A 199 18.62 18.00 -20.75
CA MET A 199 18.57 19.21 -21.57
C MET A 199 18.69 18.92 -23.06
N ARG A 200 19.53 17.95 -23.46
CA ARG A 200 19.58 17.50 -24.88
C ARG A 200 18.23 16.90 -25.33
N LYS A 201 17.54 16.15 -24.46
CA LYS A 201 16.23 15.58 -24.80
C LYS A 201 15.13 16.64 -24.88
N LEU A 202 15.15 17.64 -24.00
CA LEU A 202 14.21 18.77 -24.00
C LEU A 202 14.36 19.63 -25.25
N ARG A 203 15.61 19.99 -25.62
CA ARG A 203 15.89 20.77 -26.84
C ARG A 203 15.41 20.09 -28.11
N LYS A 204 15.49 18.76 -28.20
CA LYS A 204 14.93 17.98 -29.32
C LYS A 204 13.40 18.10 -29.44
N LYS A 205 12.72 18.56 -28.39
CA LYS A 205 11.29 18.82 -28.36
C LYS A 205 10.95 20.32 -28.38
N ASN A 206 11.92 21.17 -28.72
CA ASN A 206 11.81 22.65 -28.74
C ASN A 206 11.41 23.20 -27.35
N ILE A 207 12.07 22.71 -26.31
CA ILE A 207 11.95 23.20 -24.95
C ILE A 207 13.34 23.62 -24.48
N GLU A 208 13.49 24.90 -24.15
CA GLU A 208 14.76 25.48 -23.74
C GLU A 208 14.94 25.53 -22.23
N ASN A 209 13.84 25.75 -21.49
CA ASN A 209 13.85 25.86 -20.03
C ASN A 209 13.09 24.71 -19.39
N VAL A 210 13.62 24.21 -18.29
CA VAL A 210 12.97 23.13 -17.50
C VAL A 210 11.67 23.61 -16.86
N GLU A 211 11.59 24.90 -16.52
CA GLU A 211 10.41 25.52 -15.92
C GLU A 211 9.16 25.42 -16.82
N ASP A 212 9.36 25.29 -18.14
CA ASP A 212 8.27 25.08 -19.12
C ASP A 212 7.73 23.64 -19.13
N VAL A 213 8.41 22.74 -18.41
CA VAL A 213 8.03 21.32 -18.29
C VAL A 213 7.23 21.12 -17.02
N TYR A 214 5.97 20.72 -17.14
CA TYR A 214 5.18 20.32 -15.98
C TYR A 214 5.62 18.96 -15.45
N PHE A 215 5.85 17.99 -16.35
CA PHE A 215 6.25 16.63 -16.00
C PHE A 215 7.12 16.02 -17.10
N ALA A 216 8.17 15.30 -16.72
CA ALA A 216 8.90 14.47 -17.64
C ALA A 216 9.29 13.13 -16.99
N GLN A 217 9.17 12.06 -17.78
CA GLN A 217 9.43 10.68 -17.35
C GLN A 217 10.37 9.98 -18.32
N LEU A 218 11.42 9.35 -17.80
CA LEU A 218 12.21 8.38 -18.52
C LEU A 218 11.39 7.11 -18.72
N LEU A 219 11.31 6.60 -19.95
CA LEU A 219 10.56 5.39 -20.28
C LEU A 219 11.47 4.17 -20.37
N GLU A 220 10.89 2.96 -20.33
CA GLU A 220 11.60 1.68 -20.36
C GLU A 220 12.61 1.53 -21.52
N ASN A 221 12.31 2.14 -22.65
CA ASN A 221 13.16 2.11 -23.86
C ASN A 221 14.22 3.22 -23.94
N GLY A 222 14.43 3.99 -22.86
CA GLY A 222 15.37 5.13 -22.82
C GLY A 222 14.87 6.39 -23.54
N SER A 223 13.63 6.40 -24.01
CA SER A 223 12.98 7.62 -24.48
C SER A 223 12.42 8.43 -23.32
N ILE A 224 12.06 9.70 -23.59
CA ILE A 224 11.48 10.58 -22.58
C ILE A 224 10.07 11.00 -22.98
N PHE A 225 9.12 10.81 -22.06
CA PHE A 225 7.80 11.44 -22.13
C PHE A 225 7.88 12.84 -21.50
N ILE A 226 7.28 13.82 -22.15
CA ILE A 226 7.31 15.21 -21.68
C ILE A 226 5.91 15.81 -21.79
N SER A 227 5.44 16.38 -20.70
CA SER A 227 4.25 17.22 -20.63
C SER A 227 4.68 18.66 -20.38
N LYS A 228 4.33 19.58 -21.28
CA LYS A 228 4.60 21.01 -21.10
C LYS A 228 3.63 21.60 -20.07
N ARG A 229 4.07 22.65 -19.40
CA ARG A 229 3.18 23.49 -18.57
C ARG A 229 2.27 24.28 -19.51
N ILE A 230 0.98 24.10 -19.36
CA ILE A 230 -0.05 24.91 -20.04
C ILE A 230 -0.46 25.97 -19.03
N ASN A 231 -0.24 27.23 -19.35
CA ASN A 231 -0.68 28.39 -18.57
C ASN A 231 -2.16 28.65 -18.81
#